data_a75c765822c648d0112791f486f39440
#
_entry.id   a75c765822c648d0112791f486f39440
#
_cell.length_a   1.000
_cell.length_b   1.000
_cell.length_c   1.000
_cell.angle_alpha   90.00
_cell.angle_beta   90.00
_cell.angle_gamma   90.00
#
_symmetry.space_group_name_H-M   'P 1'
#
loop_
_entity.id
_entity.type
_entity.pdbx_description
1 polymer ?
#
loop_
_entity_poly.entity_id
_entity_poly.type
_entity_poly.pdbx_seq_one_letter_code
_entity_poly.pdbx_strand_id
1 'polypeptide(L)'
;MRKIDPKVDEAIQTLNIKDGPTRRKLLGGAGLVSATAAASALLAACSSSSSSAAGSTIGSFPKTPAWKFYFVNHVTTNAFFTPTQYGMNDAAALLGLPNPVWSGSDNQVISQMTSAFDTAVAAGAAGIALAAISSTAFTSHVTNAMNKGIPVVTYNADGEYVNGQPQIGTNRLCYVGQSLYVSGQSMGAQIKTLVPGGGDIVIFIPQAGTGNTQPRFDGAKAALGSSYTVAEIATGAEQSVEPAAMKAYLLAHKSSLKGAFAVDAGDTQFLGPQLKSLGMSIPAGGFDTTGETVPNIQSGTLDFTIYQDPYLQGFMPVLYLYLYNISGGVLQPPDTDTGLSVITKSNVGPYVAQSRYQGSTTAEKYIQRPAGAINAPMASTST
;
A
#
# COMPACT_ATOMS: atom_id res chain seq x y z
N MET A 1 -18.36 22.95 31.89
CA MET A 1 -18.15 21.88 32.89
C MET A 1 -19.36 20.96 32.87
N ARG A 2 -19.21 19.72 32.42
CA ARG A 2 -20.26 18.70 32.52
C ARG A 2 -20.39 18.31 33.99
N LYS A 3 -21.60 18.38 34.55
CA LYS A 3 -21.88 17.87 35.90
C LYS A 3 -21.73 16.36 35.89
N ILE A 4 -20.89 15.83 36.77
CA ILE A 4 -20.72 14.39 37.00
C ILE A 4 -21.99 13.86 37.65
N ASP A 5 -22.43 12.65 37.27
CA ASP A 5 -23.59 11.99 37.85
C ASP A 5 -23.35 11.81 39.39
N PRO A 6 -24.30 12.20 40.26
CA PRO A 6 -24.14 12.09 41.70
C PRO A 6 -23.77 10.69 42.21
N LYS A 7 -24.22 9.64 41.52
CA LYS A 7 -23.87 8.25 41.87
C LYS A 7 -22.43 7.90 41.60
N VAL A 8 -21.82 8.54 40.59
CA VAL A 8 -20.39 8.39 40.27
C VAL A 8 -19.54 9.13 41.29
N ASP A 9 -20.00 10.27 41.75
CA ASP A 9 -19.31 11.06 42.77
C ASP A 9 -19.33 10.35 44.14
N GLU A 10 -20.44 9.71 44.50
CA GLU A 10 -20.57 8.89 45.71
C GLU A 10 -19.66 7.65 45.67
N ALA A 11 -19.58 6.99 44.53
CA ALA A 11 -18.69 5.83 44.33
C ALA A 11 -17.20 6.23 44.42
N ILE A 12 -16.82 7.41 43.93
CA ILE A 12 -15.45 7.95 44.02
C ILE A 12 -15.10 8.29 45.47
N GLN A 13 -16.04 8.85 46.25
CA GLN A 13 -15.85 9.17 47.65
C GLN A 13 -15.74 7.89 48.52
N THR A 14 -16.53 6.85 48.22
CA THR A 14 -16.50 5.59 48.94
C THR A 14 -15.17 4.85 48.72
N LEU A 15 -14.54 5.01 47.57
CA LEU A 15 -13.23 4.44 47.23
C LEU A 15 -12.02 5.25 47.74
N ASN A 16 -12.27 6.38 48.43
CA ASN A 16 -11.24 7.26 49.01
C ASN A 16 -10.13 7.66 48.02
N ILE A 17 -10.49 7.87 46.73
CA ILE A 17 -9.58 8.29 45.68
C ILE A 17 -9.42 9.83 45.71
N LYS A 18 -8.91 10.36 46.80
CA LYS A 18 -8.59 11.79 46.90
C LYS A 18 -7.21 12.14 46.32
N ASP A 19 -6.32 11.17 46.25
CA ASP A 19 -4.99 11.35 45.67
C ASP A 19 -4.75 10.20 44.70
N GLY A 20 -4.34 10.48 43.45
CA GLY A 20 -4.17 9.52 42.39
C GLY A 20 -3.44 8.26 42.82
N PRO A 21 -3.86 7.06 42.40
CA PRO A 21 -3.34 5.79 42.88
C PRO A 21 -1.90 5.57 42.45
N THR A 22 -0.95 5.72 43.37
CA THR A 22 0.37 5.14 43.18
C THR A 22 0.27 3.62 43.36
N ARG A 23 0.79 2.86 42.42
CA ARG A 23 0.83 1.38 42.38
C ARG A 23 1.25 0.69 43.68
N ARG A 24 1.90 1.41 44.61
CA ARG A 24 2.37 0.89 45.91
C ARG A 24 1.31 0.84 46.99
N LYS A 25 0.22 1.62 46.93
CA LYS A 25 -0.85 1.60 47.96
C LYS A 25 -1.85 0.48 47.76
N LEU A 26 -1.95 -0.12 46.58
CA LEU A 26 -2.83 -1.25 46.28
C LEU A 26 -2.29 -2.62 46.77
N LEU A 27 -1.03 -2.70 47.17
CA LEU A 27 -0.37 -3.95 47.59
C LEU A 27 -0.08 -4.04 49.10
N GLY A 28 -0.49 -3.05 49.92
CA GLY A 28 -0.11 -2.94 51.33
C GLY A 28 -1.24 -2.97 52.36
N GLY A 29 -2.50 -3.20 52.01
CA GLY A 29 -3.63 -3.18 52.93
C GLY A 29 -4.27 -4.55 53.11
N ALA A 30 -4.11 -5.17 54.27
CA ALA A 30 -4.83 -6.37 54.67
C ALA A 30 -6.34 -6.11 54.74
N GLY A 31 -7.08 -6.59 53.72
CA GLY A 31 -8.53 -6.46 53.59
C GLY A 31 -9.06 -7.23 52.39
N LEU A 32 -8.59 -8.44 52.16
CA LEU A 32 -8.83 -9.30 50.98
C LEU A 32 -10.23 -9.93 50.88
N VAL A 33 -11.23 -9.52 51.70
CA VAL A 33 -12.56 -10.20 51.66
C VAL A 33 -13.66 -9.32 51.09
N SER A 34 -13.51 -8.00 50.99
CA SER A 34 -14.56 -7.09 50.48
C SER A 34 -14.35 -6.63 49.03
N ALA A 35 -13.15 -6.80 48.47
CA ALA A 35 -12.87 -6.41 47.08
C ALA A 35 -13.34 -7.42 46.04
N THR A 36 -13.46 -8.69 46.43
CA THR A 36 -13.95 -9.75 45.54
C THR A 36 -15.45 -9.71 45.26
N ALA A 37 -16.24 -9.22 46.23
CA ALA A 37 -17.70 -9.06 46.07
C ALA A 37 -18.07 -7.87 45.19
N ALA A 38 -17.28 -6.79 45.19
CA ALA A 38 -17.52 -5.62 44.36
C ALA A 38 -17.07 -5.85 42.89
N ALA A 39 -15.97 -6.60 42.69
CA ALA A 39 -15.50 -6.97 41.36
C ALA A 39 -16.43 -7.98 40.68
N SER A 40 -17.00 -8.91 41.44
CA SER A 40 -18.01 -9.87 40.92
C SER A 40 -19.36 -9.20 40.63
N ALA A 41 -19.75 -8.14 41.35
CA ALA A 41 -20.96 -7.39 41.08
C ALA A 41 -20.86 -6.54 39.80
N LEU A 42 -19.69 -6.00 39.49
CA LEU A 42 -19.44 -5.29 38.24
C LEU A 42 -19.39 -6.23 37.01
N LEU A 43 -18.88 -7.46 37.19
CA LEU A 43 -18.94 -8.49 36.15
C LEU A 43 -20.36 -9.08 35.98
N ALA A 44 -21.17 -9.13 37.07
CA ALA A 44 -22.53 -9.60 37.01
C ALA A 44 -23.51 -8.54 36.44
N ALA A 45 -23.24 -7.25 36.55
CA ALA A 45 -24.05 -6.19 35.95
C ALA A 45 -23.94 -6.13 34.43
N CYS A 46 -22.88 -6.69 33.83
CA CYS A 46 -22.76 -6.88 32.38
C CYS A 46 -23.41 -8.17 31.86
N SER A 47 -23.91 -9.05 32.76
CA SER A 47 -24.44 -10.37 32.39
C SER A 47 -25.97 -10.49 32.48
N SER A 48 -26.73 -9.44 32.85
CA SER A 48 -28.18 -9.49 32.97
C SER A 48 -28.95 -8.69 31.91
N SER A 49 -28.65 -8.91 30.65
CA SER A 49 -29.59 -8.73 29.55
C SER A 49 -29.63 -10.01 28.75
N SER A 50 -30.64 -10.83 29.05
CA SER A 50 -30.97 -12.05 28.33
C SER A 50 -31.50 -11.70 26.93
N SER A 51 -30.60 -11.52 25.99
CA SER A 51 -30.79 -11.87 24.60
C SER A 51 -29.59 -12.72 24.23
N SER A 52 -29.82 -13.90 23.67
CA SER A 52 -28.84 -14.92 23.30
C SER A 52 -27.78 -14.38 22.34
N ALA A 53 -26.87 -13.57 22.84
CA ALA A 53 -25.59 -13.35 22.20
C ALA A 53 -24.75 -14.58 22.53
N ALA A 54 -24.50 -15.44 21.54
CA ALA A 54 -23.53 -16.50 21.64
C ALA A 54 -22.23 -15.87 22.18
N GLY A 55 -21.86 -16.23 23.42
CA GLY A 55 -20.74 -15.60 24.11
C GLY A 55 -19.47 -15.69 23.30
N SER A 56 -19.00 -14.53 22.82
CA SER A 56 -17.65 -14.43 22.29
C SER A 56 -16.69 -14.50 23.49
N THR A 57 -15.96 -15.59 23.59
CA THR A 57 -14.83 -15.71 24.53
C THR A 57 -13.71 -14.77 24.03
N ILE A 58 -12.95 -14.20 25.00
CA ILE A 58 -11.74 -13.43 24.68
C ILE A 58 -10.88 -14.25 23.71
N GLY A 59 -10.53 -13.67 22.55
CA GLY A 59 -9.72 -14.33 21.53
C GLY A 59 -10.46 -15.07 20.43
N SER A 60 -11.80 -15.09 20.41
CA SER A 60 -12.57 -15.63 19.28
C SER A 60 -13.26 -14.52 18.50
N PHE A 61 -13.13 -14.55 17.16
CA PHE A 61 -13.87 -13.68 16.28
C PHE A 61 -15.32 -14.16 16.11
N PRO A 62 -16.30 -13.25 16.02
CA PRO A 62 -17.68 -13.62 15.73
C PRO A 62 -17.80 -14.22 14.32
N LYS A 63 -18.82 -15.07 14.13
CA LYS A 63 -19.16 -15.54 12.78
C LYS A 63 -19.67 -14.35 11.97
N THR A 64 -19.13 -14.19 10.76
CA THR A 64 -19.51 -13.14 9.82
C THR A 64 -20.26 -13.71 8.63
N PRO A 65 -21.07 -12.91 7.93
CA PRO A 65 -21.54 -13.25 6.59
C PRO A 65 -20.36 -13.53 5.64
N ALA A 66 -20.61 -14.27 4.56
CA ALA A 66 -19.62 -14.50 3.51
C ALA A 66 -19.45 -13.22 2.66
N TRP A 67 -18.88 -12.19 3.25
CA TRP A 67 -18.66 -10.89 2.59
C TRP A 67 -17.79 -11.06 1.36
N LYS A 68 -18.25 -10.52 0.23
CA LYS A 68 -17.53 -10.52 -1.03
C LYS A 68 -16.98 -9.13 -1.31
N PHE A 69 -15.66 -9.02 -1.39
CA PHE A 69 -14.96 -7.79 -1.71
C PHE A 69 -14.60 -7.74 -3.20
N TYR A 70 -14.42 -6.53 -3.72
CA TYR A 70 -14.09 -6.28 -5.11
C TYR A 70 -12.85 -5.40 -5.20
N PHE A 71 -11.93 -5.74 -6.09
CA PHE A 71 -10.79 -4.94 -6.45
C PHE A 71 -10.97 -4.40 -7.86
N VAL A 72 -10.83 -3.09 -8.00
CA VAL A 72 -10.88 -2.39 -9.28
C VAL A 72 -9.49 -1.85 -9.59
N ASN A 73 -8.86 -2.42 -10.60
CA ASN A 73 -7.48 -2.17 -10.98
C ASN A 73 -7.37 -1.45 -12.33
N HIS A 74 -6.28 -0.74 -12.55
CA HIS A 74 -6.05 0.02 -13.78
C HIS A 74 -5.32 -0.78 -14.87
N VAL A 75 -4.60 -1.88 -14.52
CA VAL A 75 -3.93 -2.80 -15.47
C VAL A 75 -4.03 -4.24 -14.96
N THR A 76 -5.19 -4.86 -15.16
CA THR A 76 -5.56 -6.14 -14.56
C THR A 76 -4.65 -7.32 -14.98
N THR A 77 -3.97 -7.21 -16.10
CA THR A 77 -3.10 -8.24 -16.69
C THR A 77 -1.62 -8.04 -16.38
N ASN A 78 -1.23 -6.92 -15.75
CA ASN A 78 0.17 -6.63 -15.44
C ASN A 78 0.69 -7.54 -14.33
N ALA A 79 1.82 -8.22 -14.59
CA ALA A 79 2.47 -9.16 -13.68
C ALA A 79 2.88 -8.52 -12.32
N PHE A 80 3.06 -7.20 -12.27
CA PHE A 80 3.27 -6.45 -11.02
C PHE A 80 2.18 -6.75 -9.98
N PHE A 81 0.93 -6.95 -10.41
CA PHE A 81 -0.19 -7.21 -9.50
C PHE A 81 -0.39 -8.68 -9.12
N THR A 82 0.45 -9.60 -9.59
CA THR A 82 0.37 -11.01 -9.16
C THR A 82 0.53 -11.17 -7.64
N PRO A 83 1.51 -10.54 -6.96
CA PRO A 83 1.58 -10.57 -5.50
C PRO A 83 0.37 -9.93 -4.83
N THR A 84 -0.20 -8.86 -5.41
CA THR A 84 -1.42 -8.21 -4.91
C THR A 84 -2.60 -9.18 -4.92
N GLN A 85 -2.78 -9.93 -6.02
CA GLN A 85 -3.82 -10.95 -6.11
C GLN A 85 -3.60 -12.10 -5.11
N TYR A 86 -2.36 -12.48 -4.85
CA TYR A 86 -2.05 -13.43 -3.78
C TYR A 86 -2.38 -12.87 -2.40
N GLY A 87 -2.01 -11.62 -2.13
CA GLY A 87 -2.29 -10.96 -0.86
C GLY A 87 -3.79 -10.89 -0.56
N MET A 88 -4.61 -10.46 -1.53
CA MET A 88 -6.06 -10.37 -1.33
C MET A 88 -6.70 -11.76 -1.11
N ASN A 89 -6.24 -12.80 -1.83
CA ASN A 89 -6.75 -14.15 -1.69
C ASN A 89 -6.30 -14.79 -0.37
N ASP A 90 -5.07 -14.56 0.06
CA ASP A 90 -4.54 -15.08 1.33
C ASP A 90 -5.24 -14.41 2.53
N ALA A 91 -5.52 -13.11 2.46
CA ALA A 91 -6.31 -12.41 3.48
C ALA A 91 -7.74 -12.95 3.55
N ALA A 92 -8.40 -13.15 2.40
CA ALA A 92 -9.73 -13.75 2.36
C ALA A 92 -9.73 -15.16 2.96
N ALA A 93 -8.76 -15.99 2.60
CA ALA A 93 -8.62 -17.35 3.15
C ALA A 93 -8.38 -17.34 4.67
N LEU A 94 -7.53 -16.42 5.17
CA LEU A 94 -7.28 -16.25 6.61
C LEU A 94 -8.55 -15.89 7.38
N LEU A 95 -9.42 -15.07 6.77
CA LEU A 95 -10.64 -14.57 7.38
C LEU A 95 -11.87 -15.47 7.11
N GLY A 96 -11.71 -16.57 6.37
CA GLY A 96 -12.80 -17.47 6.01
C GLY A 96 -13.80 -16.87 5.02
N LEU A 97 -13.35 -15.94 4.16
CA LEU A 97 -14.15 -15.23 3.17
C LEU A 97 -14.01 -15.85 1.78
N PRO A 98 -15.00 -15.62 0.87
CA PRO A 98 -14.80 -15.89 -0.55
C PRO A 98 -13.65 -15.07 -1.13
N ASN A 99 -12.97 -15.60 -2.14
CA ASN A 99 -11.96 -14.82 -2.86
C ASN A 99 -12.55 -13.52 -3.41
N PRO A 100 -11.87 -12.38 -3.21
CA PRO A 100 -12.29 -11.12 -3.80
C PRO A 100 -12.34 -11.19 -5.34
N VAL A 101 -13.19 -10.37 -5.94
CA VAL A 101 -13.25 -10.24 -7.41
C VAL A 101 -12.16 -9.29 -7.87
N TRP A 102 -11.35 -9.71 -8.82
CA TRP A 102 -10.37 -8.88 -9.52
C TRP A 102 -10.97 -8.39 -10.84
N SER A 103 -11.06 -7.09 -11.04
CA SER A 103 -11.68 -6.46 -12.21
C SER A 103 -11.06 -5.08 -12.49
N GLY A 104 -11.45 -4.42 -13.57
CA GLY A 104 -10.99 -3.08 -13.92
C GLY A 104 -10.70 -2.92 -15.40
N SER A 105 -9.54 -2.34 -15.71
CA SER A 105 -9.05 -2.13 -17.08
C SER A 105 -7.70 -2.83 -17.28
N ASP A 106 -7.43 -3.25 -18.50
CA ASP A 106 -6.12 -3.81 -18.87
C ASP A 106 -5.12 -2.71 -19.27
N ASN A 107 -5.62 -1.52 -19.67
CA ASN A 107 -4.82 -0.46 -20.30
C ASN A 107 -5.12 0.94 -19.74
N GLN A 108 -5.39 1.07 -18.44
CA GLN A 108 -5.66 2.35 -17.76
C GLN A 108 -6.85 3.14 -18.35
N VAL A 109 -7.83 2.46 -18.94
CA VAL A 109 -9.03 3.09 -19.51
C VAL A 109 -10.02 3.40 -18.39
N ILE A 110 -10.16 4.68 -18.05
CA ILE A 110 -11.01 5.16 -16.93
C ILE A 110 -12.46 4.66 -17.04
N SER A 111 -13.06 4.67 -18.24
CA SER A 111 -14.44 4.22 -18.42
C SER A 111 -14.65 2.72 -18.13
N GLN A 112 -13.64 1.90 -18.38
CA GLN A 112 -13.67 0.47 -18.00
C GLN A 112 -13.59 0.31 -16.48
N MET A 113 -12.74 1.09 -15.82
CA MET A 113 -12.60 1.07 -14.37
C MET A 113 -13.86 1.53 -13.65
N THR A 114 -14.49 2.65 -14.10
CA THR A 114 -15.74 3.13 -13.52
C THR A 114 -16.90 2.14 -13.75
N SER A 115 -16.96 1.49 -14.93
CA SER A 115 -17.93 0.44 -15.21
C SER A 115 -17.74 -0.79 -14.30
N ALA A 116 -16.49 -1.22 -14.07
CA ALA A 116 -16.18 -2.31 -13.15
C ALA A 116 -16.54 -1.95 -11.70
N PHE A 117 -16.29 -0.72 -11.29
CA PHE A 117 -16.68 -0.20 -9.97
C PHE A 117 -18.20 -0.20 -9.78
N ASP A 118 -18.95 0.33 -10.74
CA ASP A 118 -20.41 0.36 -10.68
C ASP A 118 -21.01 -1.05 -10.72
N THR A 119 -20.39 -1.99 -11.43
CA THR A 119 -20.76 -3.42 -11.41
C THR A 119 -20.58 -4.01 -10.00
N ALA A 120 -19.50 -3.68 -9.30
CA ALA A 120 -19.30 -4.11 -7.91
C ALA A 120 -20.38 -3.53 -6.98
N VAL A 121 -20.72 -2.24 -7.15
CA VAL A 121 -21.81 -1.58 -6.39
C VAL A 121 -23.17 -2.26 -6.68
N ALA A 122 -23.47 -2.53 -7.94
CA ALA A 122 -24.73 -3.19 -8.35
C ALA A 122 -24.82 -4.64 -7.84
N ALA A 123 -23.69 -5.33 -7.73
CA ALA A 123 -23.60 -6.68 -7.18
C ALA A 123 -23.71 -6.73 -5.65
N GLY A 124 -23.87 -5.59 -4.97
CA GLY A 124 -23.95 -5.53 -3.51
C GLY A 124 -22.62 -5.88 -2.83
N ALA A 125 -21.52 -5.37 -3.33
CA ALA A 125 -20.19 -5.56 -2.73
C ALA A 125 -20.23 -5.26 -1.23
N ALA A 126 -19.61 -6.10 -0.42
CA ALA A 126 -19.40 -5.82 1.01
C ALA A 126 -18.30 -4.79 1.25
N GLY A 127 -17.54 -4.44 0.22
CA GLY A 127 -16.52 -3.40 0.20
C GLY A 127 -15.75 -3.43 -1.11
N ILE A 128 -15.16 -2.29 -1.48
CA ILE A 128 -14.43 -2.11 -2.73
C ILE A 128 -13.04 -1.53 -2.45
N ALA A 129 -12.01 -2.14 -3.03
CA ALA A 129 -10.67 -1.60 -3.11
C ALA A 129 -10.43 -1.05 -4.53
N LEU A 130 -10.09 0.23 -4.66
CA LEU A 130 -9.95 0.94 -5.93
C LEU A 130 -8.53 1.46 -6.11
N ALA A 131 -7.88 1.18 -7.23
CA ALA A 131 -6.66 1.87 -7.64
C ALA A 131 -7.05 3.19 -8.35
N ALA A 132 -7.15 4.27 -7.59
CA ALA A 132 -7.67 5.55 -8.10
C ALA A 132 -6.59 6.33 -8.85
N ILE A 133 -6.51 6.16 -10.18
CA ILE A 133 -5.51 6.83 -11.04
C ILE A 133 -5.92 8.23 -11.49
N SER A 134 -7.05 8.74 -11.06
CA SER A 134 -7.54 10.10 -11.31
C SER A 134 -8.25 10.64 -10.09
N SER A 135 -8.00 11.91 -9.77
CA SER A 135 -8.60 12.62 -8.64
C SER A 135 -10.06 13.01 -8.87
N THR A 136 -10.55 12.98 -10.10
CA THR A 136 -11.89 13.46 -10.44
C THR A 136 -12.81 12.36 -10.96
N ALA A 137 -12.28 11.40 -11.71
CA ALA A 137 -13.09 10.40 -12.40
C ALA A 137 -13.88 9.48 -11.46
N PHE A 138 -13.39 9.25 -10.25
CA PHE A 138 -14.01 8.31 -9.30
C PHE A 138 -14.82 8.97 -8.19
N THR A 139 -14.81 10.31 -8.08
CA THR A 139 -15.46 11.05 -6.98
C THR A 139 -16.93 10.69 -6.79
N SER A 140 -17.71 10.74 -7.87
CA SER A 140 -19.15 10.45 -7.80
C SER A 140 -19.44 8.96 -7.57
N HIS A 141 -18.63 8.07 -8.14
CA HIS A 141 -18.77 6.62 -8.00
C HIS A 141 -18.51 6.18 -6.57
N VAL A 142 -17.40 6.66 -5.96
CA VAL A 142 -17.03 6.37 -4.56
C VAL A 142 -18.08 6.96 -3.62
N THR A 143 -18.51 8.21 -3.83
CA THR A 143 -19.55 8.84 -3.01
C THR A 143 -20.87 8.06 -3.07
N ASN A 144 -21.26 7.59 -4.27
CA ASN A 144 -22.46 6.75 -4.42
C ASN A 144 -22.36 5.42 -3.67
N ALA A 145 -21.22 4.74 -3.73
CA ALA A 145 -20.96 3.50 -3.00
C ALA A 145 -21.05 3.73 -1.48
N MET A 146 -20.35 4.76 -0.98
CA MET A 146 -20.33 5.11 0.44
C MET A 146 -21.74 5.48 0.95
N ASN A 147 -22.53 6.22 0.17
CA ASN A 147 -23.91 6.55 0.51
C ASN A 147 -24.84 5.32 0.53
N LYS A 148 -24.50 4.25 -0.16
CA LYS A 148 -25.18 2.95 -0.11
C LYS A 148 -24.67 2.05 1.01
N GLY A 149 -23.76 2.52 1.85
CA GLY A 149 -23.18 1.73 2.94
C GLY A 149 -22.12 0.73 2.47
N ILE A 150 -21.56 0.89 1.27
CA ILE A 150 -20.46 0.08 0.75
C ILE A 150 -19.16 0.80 1.05
N PRO A 151 -18.32 0.31 1.99
CA PRO A 151 -17.05 0.94 2.32
C PRO A 151 -16.07 0.84 1.15
N VAL A 152 -15.35 1.94 0.90
CA VAL A 152 -14.34 2.02 -0.15
C VAL A 152 -12.99 2.37 0.45
N VAL A 153 -11.97 1.62 0.09
CA VAL A 153 -10.56 1.93 0.33
C VAL A 153 -9.85 2.09 -1.01
N THR A 154 -8.78 2.89 -1.05
CA THR A 154 -7.91 2.93 -2.22
C THR A 154 -6.64 2.12 -1.98
N TYR A 155 -6.04 1.63 -3.06
CA TYR A 155 -4.76 0.93 -3.00
C TYR A 155 -3.92 1.24 -4.23
N ASN A 156 -2.60 1.13 -4.13
CA ASN A 156 -1.62 1.36 -5.19
C ASN A 156 -1.60 2.79 -5.75
N ALA A 157 -2.74 3.39 -6.07
CA ALA A 157 -2.91 4.78 -6.49
C ALA A 157 -4.08 5.43 -5.76
N ASP A 158 -3.96 6.72 -5.43
CA ASP A 158 -4.92 7.48 -4.60
C ASP A 158 -5.21 8.88 -5.15
N GLY A 159 -5.40 8.98 -6.44
CA GLY A 159 -5.57 10.23 -7.16
C GLY A 159 -4.26 10.80 -7.66
N GLU A 160 -4.30 12.04 -8.11
CA GLU A 160 -3.18 12.76 -8.70
C GLU A 160 -2.43 13.58 -7.64
N TYR A 161 -1.32 14.20 -8.04
CA TYR A 161 -0.58 15.14 -7.22
C TYR A 161 -0.44 16.47 -7.96
N VAL A 162 -0.56 17.57 -7.23
CA VAL A 162 -0.32 18.91 -7.74
C VAL A 162 0.70 19.60 -6.83
N ASN A 163 1.82 20.02 -7.40
CA ASN A 163 2.93 20.61 -6.64
C ASN A 163 3.38 19.76 -5.43
N GLY A 164 3.43 18.46 -5.61
CA GLY A 164 3.82 17.52 -4.56
C GLY A 164 2.76 17.23 -3.49
N GLN A 165 1.57 17.81 -3.62
CA GLN A 165 0.47 17.59 -2.69
C GLN A 165 -0.56 16.63 -3.29
N PRO A 166 -1.03 15.61 -2.54
CA PRO A 166 -2.01 14.66 -3.03
C PRO A 166 -3.37 15.33 -3.26
N GLN A 167 -3.99 14.97 -4.39
CA GLN A 167 -5.34 15.37 -4.78
C GLN A 167 -6.21 14.12 -4.80
N ILE A 168 -6.67 13.69 -3.63
CA ILE A 168 -7.36 12.39 -3.46
C ILE A 168 -8.68 12.36 -4.25
N GLY A 169 -9.48 13.43 -4.14
CA GLY A 169 -10.73 13.61 -4.89
C GLY A 169 -11.87 12.66 -4.52
N THR A 170 -11.67 11.71 -3.62
CA THR A 170 -12.69 10.75 -3.15
C THR A 170 -12.86 10.82 -1.64
N ASN A 171 -14.02 10.38 -1.14
CA ASN A 171 -14.31 10.24 0.28
C ASN A 171 -14.08 8.79 0.77
N ARG A 172 -13.07 8.14 0.27
CA ARG A 172 -12.63 6.79 0.68
C ARG A 172 -12.28 6.72 2.17
N LEU A 173 -12.27 5.53 2.77
CA LEU A 173 -11.88 5.34 4.17
C LEU A 173 -10.37 5.52 4.40
N CYS A 174 -9.56 4.83 3.61
CA CYS A 174 -8.10 4.87 3.72
C CYS A 174 -7.42 4.51 2.40
N TYR A 175 -6.12 4.78 2.34
CA TYR A 175 -5.21 4.36 1.28
C TYR A 175 -4.24 3.28 1.79
N VAL A 176 -3.97 2.29 0.94
CA VAL A 176 -2.93 1.28 1.17
C VAL A 176 -1.99 1.25 -0.04
N GLY A 177 -0.82 1.82 0.11
CA GLY A 177 0.14 1.90 -1.00
C GLY A 177 1.37 2.71 -0.63
N GLN A 178 2.27 2.87 -1.58
CA GLN A 178 3.47 3.68 -1.41
C GLN A 178 3.14 5.18 -1.52
N SER A 179 3.83 6.01 -0.75
CA SER A 179 3.84 7.46 -0.96
C SER A 179 4.57 7.78 -2.28
N LEU A 180 3.80 7.93 -3.37
CA LEU A 180 4.34 7.95 -4.73
C LEU A 180 5.29 9.14 -5.00
N TYR A 181 4.92 10.33 -4.54
CA TYR A 181 5.77 11.52 -4.72
C TYR A 181 7.08 11.39 -3.92
N VAL A 182 7.01 10.91 -2.67
CA VAL A 182 8.19 10.69 -1.82
C VAL A 182 9.10 9.60 -2.41
N SER A 183 8.51 8.55 -2.98
CA SER A 183 9.31 7.52 -3.64
C SER A 183 10.01 8.03 -4.89
N GLY A 184 9.35 8.96 -5.61
CA GLY A 184 9.99 9.71 -6.69
C GLY A 184 11.16 10.58 -6.21
N GLN A 185 11.00 11.28 -5.08
CA GLN A 185 12.11 12.03 -4.46
C GLN A 185 13.28 11.11 -4.07
N SER A 186 12.99 9.93 -3.54
CA SER A 186 14.00 8.92 -3.26
C SER A 186 14.75 8.46 -4.52
N MET A 187 14.02 8.23 -5.61
CA MET A 187 14.62 7.96 -6.93
C MET A 187 15.54 9.10 -7.36
N GLY A 188 15.11 10.35 -7.26
CA GLY A 188 15.94 11.52 -7.57
C GLY A 188 17.22 11.58 -6.73
N ALA A 189 17.16 11.19 -5.46
CA ALA A 189 18.34 11.10 -4.60
C ALA A 189 19.32 10.00 -5.07
N GLN A 190 18.81 8.84 -5.50
CA GLN A 190 19.64 7.78 -6.09
C GLN A 190 20.29 8.27 -7.39
N ILE A 191 19.54 8.94 -8.25
CA ILE A 191 20.07 9.51 -9.51
C ILE A 191 21.22 10.50 -9.22
N LYS A 192 21.08 11.38 -8.24
CA LYS A 192 22.14 12.33 -7.85
C LYS A 192 23.42 11.61 -7.40
N THR A 193 23.29 10.50 -6.69
CA THR A 193 24.42 9.69 -6.26
C THR A 193 25.13 9.05 -7.44
N LEU A 194 24.39 8.59 -8.44
CA LEU A 194 24.91 7.89 -9.61
C LEU A 194 25.43 8.84 -10.70
N VAL A 195 24.84 10.02 -10.80
CA VAL A 195 25.15 11.04 -11.82
C VAL A 195 25.47 12.38 -11.12
N PRO A 196 26.53 12.46 -10.28
CA PRO A 196 26.75 13.64 -9.43
C PRO A 196 27.06 14.93 -10.21
N GLY A 197 27.47 14.81 -11.46
CA GLY A 197 27.76 15.96 -12.34
C GLY A 197 26.54 16.58 -13.02
N GLY A 198 25.36 15.99 -12.84
CA GLY A 198 24.16 16.40 -13.58
C GLY A 198 24.22 16.03 -15.07
N GLY A 199 23.40 16.70 -15.89
CA GLY A 199 23.34 16.51 -17.33
C GLY A 199 22.02 15.87 -17.80
N ASP A 200 22.04 15.36 -19.03
CA ASP A 200 20.84 14.84 -19.69
C ASP A 200 20.50 13.44 -19.17
N ILE A 201 19.32 13.27 -18.62
CA ILE A 201 18.78 11.98 -18.22
C ILE A 201 17.38 11.77 -18.81
N VAL A 202 17.01 10.54 -18.98
CA VAL A 202 15.64 10.14 -19.34
C VAL A 202 14.97 9.42 -18.20
N ILE A 203 13.69 9.70 -17.98
CA ILE A 203 12.81 8.92 -17.11
C ILE A 203 11.65 8.44 -17.97
N PHE A 204 11.53 7.13 -18.10
CA PHE A 204 10.45 6.47 -18.80
C PHE A 204 9.23 6.34 -17.92
N ILE A 205 8.04 6.52 -18.52
CA ILE A 205 6.74 6.48 -17.87
C ILE A 205 5.73 5.81 -18.82
N PRO A 206 4.90 4.86 -18.37
CA PRO A 206 3.93 4.24 -19.28
C PRO A 206 2.96 5.25 -19.86
N GLN A 207 2.40 6.12 -19.04
CA GLN A 207 1.46 7.15 -19.44
C GLN A 207 1.61 8.40 -18.57
N ALA A 208 1.97 9.50 -19.20
CA ALA A 208 2.09 10.77 -18.50
C ALA A 208 0.74 11.28 -17.97
N GLY A 209 0.77 11.97 -16.83
CA GLY A 209 -0.41 12.59 -16.21
C GLY A 209 -1.30 11.66 -15.40
N THR A 210 -0.96 10.37 -15.25
CA THR A 210 -1.74 9.43 -14.45
C THR A 210 -1.32 9.39 -12.99
N GLY A 211 -2.29 9.25 -12.07
CA GLY A 211 -2.06 9.31 -10.63
C GLY A 211 -1.20 8.18 -10.06
N ASN A 212 -0.96 7.10 -10.81
CA ASN A 212 -0.14 5.97 -10.37
C ASN A 212 1.37 6.14 -10.64
N THR A 213 1.77 6.91 -11.67
CA THR A 213 3.17 7.02 -12.09
C THR A 213 3.68 8.45 -12.18
N GLN A 214 2.84 9.42 -12.59
CA GLN A 214 3.25 10.82 -12.68
C GLN A 214 3.82 11.39 -11.37
N PRO A 215 3.27 11.10 -10.18
CA PRO A 215 3.83 11.62 -8.94
C PRO A 215 5.28 11.19 -8.69
N ARG A 216 5.66 9.98 -9.14
CA ARG A 216 7.05 9.50 -9.04
C ARG A 216 7.98 10.28 -9.94
N PHE A 217 7.56 10.54 -11.19
CA PHE A 217 8.32 11.40 -12.10
C PHE A 217 8.50 12.80 -11.53
N ASP A 218 7.41 13.44 -11.08
CA ASP A 218 7.42 14.80 -10.53
C ASP A 218 8.29 14.90 -9.27
N GLY A 219 8.20 13.90 -8.38
CA GLY A 219 9.05 13.80 -7.19
C GLY A 219 10.53 13.68 -7.53
N ALA A 220 10.88 12.83 -8.50
CA ALA A 220 12.25 12.67 -8.96
C ALA A 220 12.79 13.96 -9.59
N LYS A 221 12.01 14.59 -10.47
CA LYS A 221 12.37 15.86 -11.10
C LYS A 221 12.56 16.98 -10.08
N ALA A 222 11.66 17.08 -9.10
CA ALA A 222 11.79 18.06 -8.02
C ALA A 222 13.06 17.84 -7.18
N ALA A 223 13.40 16.60 -6.87
CA ALA A 223 14.60 16.28 -6.12
C ALA A 223 15.89 16.55 -6.92
N LEU A 224 15.89 16.40 -8.23
CA LEU A 224 17.06 16.56 -9.08
C LEU A 224 17.52 18.03 -9.18
N GLY A 225 16.59 18.96 -9.36
CA GLY A 225 16.90 20.37 -9.52
C GLY A 225 17.47 20.74 -10.91
N SER A 226 17.97 21.97 -11.05
CA SER A 226 18.31 22.59 -12.33
C SER A 226 19.59 22.07 -12.99
N SER A 227 20.40 21.27 -12.29
CA SER A 227 21.64 20.70 -12.86
C SER A 227 21.35 19.53 -13.82
N TYR A 228 20.12 19.06 -13.89
CA TYR A 228 19.70 17.95 -14.75
C TYR A 228 18.69 18.43 -15.78
N THR A 229 18.90 18.02 -17.03
CA THR A 229 17.85 18.07 -18.07
C THR A 229 17.11 16.75 -18.04
N VAL A 230 15.87 16.75 -17.58
CA VAL A 230 15.06 15.53 -17.39
C VAL A 230 14.06 15.41 -18.54
N ALA A 231 14.24 14.42 -19.40
CA ALA A 231 13.27 14.05 -20.42
C ALA A 231 12.24 13.07 -19.84
N GLU A 232 10.96 13.39 -19.96
CA GLU A 232 9.83 12.50 -19.68
C GLU A 232 9.39 11.83 -20.97
N ILE A 233 9.48 10.49 -21.04
CA ILE A 233 9.18 9.75 -22.28
C ILE A 233 8.11 8.71 -22.00
N ALA A 234 6.92 8.93 -22.57
CA ALA A 234 5.83 7.99 -22.50
C ALA A 234 6.11 6.76 -23.39
N THR A 235 6.05 5.57 -22.81
CA THR A 235 6.34 4.30 -23.50
C THR A 235 5.08 3.56 -23.97
N GLY A 236 3.92 3.86 -23.35
CA GLY A 236 2.63 3.24 -23.62
C GLY A 236 2.11 2.46 -22.41
N ALA A 237 0.79 2.39 -22.25
CA ALA A 237 0.15 1.69 -21.13
C ALA A 237 0.18 0.15 -21.28
N GLU A 238 0.41 -0.35 -22.49
CA GLU A 238 0.57 -1.78 -22.75
C GLU A 238 2.05 -2.17 -22.68
N GLN A 239 2.40 -3.10 -21.81
CA GLN A 239 3.80 -3.57 -21.65
C GLN A 239 4.45 -4.06 -22.93
N SER A 240 3.66 -4.53 -23.88
CA SER A 240 4.17 -5.05 -25.18
C SER A 240 4.81 -3.99 -26.07
N VAL A 241 4.43 -2.71 -25.91
CA VAL A 241 4.95 -1.58 -26.73
C VAL A 241 6.10 -0.82 -26.07
N GLU A 242 6.24 -0.90 -24.74
CA GLU A 242 7.25 -0.19 -23.96
C GLU A 242 8.70 -0.40 -24.49
N PRO A 243 9.15 -1.65 -24.81
CA PRO A 243 10.53 -1.87 -25.25
C PRO A 243 10.88 -1.15 -26.53
N ALA A 244 9.93 -1.03 -27.47
CA ALA A 244 10.18 -0.37 -28.76
C ALA A 244 10.32 1.15 -28.60
N ALA A 245 9.44 1.78 -27.83
CA ALA A 245 9.48 3.21 -27.54
C ALA A 245 10.77 3.58 -26.78
N MET A 246 11.12 2.81 -25.76
CA MET A 246 12.34 2.96 -24.98
C MET A 246 13.58 2.85 -25.85
N LYS A 247 13.68 1.80 -26.68
CA LYS A 247 14.80 1.57 -27.60
C LYS A 247 14.99 2.72 -28.57
N ALA A 248 13.91 3.21 -29.16
CA ALA A 248 13.95 4.32 -30.12
C ALA A 248 14.55 5.57 -29.48
N TYR A 249 14.12 5.94 -28.27
CA TYR A 249 14.65 7.10 -27.58
C TYR A 249 16.11 6.92 -27.18
N LEU A 250 16.46 5.77 -26.56
CA LEU A 250 17.83 5.49 -26.14
C LEU A 250 18.80 5.52 -27.32
N LEU A 251 18.41 4.96 -28.47
CA LEU A 251 19.26 4.97 -29.67
C LEU A 251 19.50 6.37 -30.18
N ALA A 252 18.44 7.20 -30.25
CA ALA A 252 18.53 8.57 -30.75
C ALA A 252 19.42 9.47 -29.88
N HIS A 253 19.49 9.20 -28.55
CA HIS A 253 20.22 10.02 -27.59
C HIS A 253 21.44 9.33 -26.97
N LYS A 254 21.89 8.24 -27.57
CA LYS A 254 22.95 7.34 -27.04
C LYS A 254 24.22 8.08 -26.60
N SER A 255 24.62 9.12 -27.34
CA SER A 255 25.88 9.87 -27.08
C SER A 255 25.76 10.94 -26.02
N SER A 256 24.55 11.42 -25.69
CA SER A 256 24.33 12.55 -24.77
C SER A 256 23.86 12.12 -23.39
N LEU A 257 23.07 11.05 -23.29
CA LEU A 257 22.48 10.59 -22.03
C LEU A 257 23.55 10.25 -20.98
N LYS A 258 23.34 10.76 -19.77
CA LYS A 258 24.14 10.46 -18.56
C LYS A 258 23.49 9.41 -17.67
N GLY A 259 22.20 9.12 -17.87
CA GLY A 259 21.47 8.09 -17.14
C GLY A 259 20.10 7.84 -17.73
N ALA A 260 19.55 6.64 -17.48
CA ALA A 260 18.21 6.23 -17.93
C ALA A 260 17.46 5.53 -16.79
N PHE A 261 16.26 5.99 -16.51
CA PHE A 261 15.49 5.53 -15.34
C PHE A 261 14.03 5.29 -15.74
N ALA A 262 13.27 4.60 -14.87
CA ALA A 262 11.88 4.28 -15.12
C ALA A 262 11.04 4.41 -13.83
N VAL A 263 9.77 4.79 -13.94
CA VAL A 263 8.89 5.04 -12.77
C VAL A 263 7.93 3.89 -12.44
N ASP A 264 7.98 2.80 -13.19
CA ASP A 264 7.11 1.64 -12.99
C ASP A 264 7.81 0.30 -13.24
N ALA A 265 7.10 -0.79 -12.97
CA ALA A 265 7.60 -2.15 -13.10
C ALA A 265 7.86 -2.57 -14.56
N GLY A 266 6.97 -2.15 -15.47
CA GLY A 266 7.05 -2.50 -16.89
C GLY A 266 8.30 -1.93 -17.54
N ASP A 267 8.44 -0.63 -17.52
CA ASP A 267 9.61 0.04 -18.08
C ASP A 267 10.92 -0.40 -17.42
N THR A 268 10.92 -0.60 -16.08
CA THR A 268 12.14 -1.00 -15.36
C THR A 268 12.66 -2.36 -15.81
N GLN A 269 11.79 -3.36 -15.99
CA GLN A 269 12.24 -4.70 -16.41
C GLN A 269 12.83 -4.71 -17.82
N PHE A 270 12.36 -3.82 -18.70
CA PHE A 270 12.86 -3.73 -20.07
C PHE A 270 14.10 -2.86 -20.22
N LEU A 271 14.33 -1.92 -19.29
CA LEU A 271 15.44 -0.96 -19.37
C LEU A 271 16.81 -1.65 -19.46
N GLY A 272 17.09 -2.59 -18.58
CA GLY A 272 18.36 -3.34 -18.60
C GLY A 272 18.63 -4.07 -19.91
N PRO A 273 17.70 -4.89 -20.44
CA PRO A 273 17.80 -5.51 -21.76
C PRO A 273 18.01 -4.52 -22.90
N GLN A 274 17.34 -3.37 -22.90
CA GLN A 274 17.53 -2.35 -23.95
C GLN A 274 18.93 -1.73 -23.88
N LEU A 275 19.41 -1.36 -22.70
CA LEU A 275 20.77 -0.83 -22.53
C LEU A 275 21.83 -1.83 -23.04
N LYS A 276 21.70 -3.11 -22.68
CA LYS A 276 22.59 -4.19 -23.18
C LYS A 276 22.55 -4.30 -24.70
N SER A 277 21.34 -4.31 -25.29
CA SER A 277 21.18 -4.45 -26.74
C SER A 277 21.80 -3.33 -27.54
N LEU A 278 21.86 -2.13 -26.94
CA LEU A 278 22.45 -0.93 -27.53
C LEU A 278 23.94 -0.75 -27.19
N GLY A 279 24.51 -1.62 -26.33
CA GLY A 279 25.88 -1.45 -25.83
C GLY A 279 26.06 -0.14 -25.05
N MET A 280 25.04 0.24 -24.26
CA MET A 280 25.10 1.42 -23.39
C MET A 280 25.45 0.98 -21.97
N SER A 281 26.42 1.67 -21.38
CA SER A 281 26.83 1.50 -19.97
C SER A 281 26.71 2.84 -19.27
N ILE A 282 25.49 3.19 -18.87
CA ILE A 282 25.13 4.41 -18.17
C ILE A 282 24.35 4.06 -16.90
N PRO A 283 24.38 4.88 -15.85
CA PRO A 283 23.54 4.71 -14.67
C PRO A 283 22.07 4.46 -15.01
N ALA A 284 21.47 3.44 -14.37
CA ALA A 284 20.12 3.04 -14.65
C ALA A 284 19.42 2.43 -13.42
N GLY A 285 18.12 2.63 -13.33
CA GLY A 285 17.32 2.07 -12.24
C GLY A 285 15.84 2.41 -12.38
N GLY A 286 15.03 1.94 -11.43
CA GLY A 286 13.60 2.20 -11.49
C GLY A 286 12.84 1.63 -10.30
N PHE A 287 11.69 1.03 -10.56
CA PHE A 287 10.78 0.53 -9.56
C PHE A 287 10.51 -0.97 -9.72
N ASP A 288 10.18 -1.60 -8.59
CA ASP A 288 9.67 -2.96 -8.46
C ASP A 288 10.69 -4.08 -8.76
N THR A 289 10.25 -5.32 -8.70
CA THR A 289 11.12 -6.52 -8.79
C THR A 289 10.64 -7.52 -9.83
N THR A 290 9.80 -7.08 -10.77
CA THR A 290 9.23 -7.94 -11.81
C THR A 290 10.23 -8.31 -12.92
N GLY A 291 9.97 -9.45 -13.56
CA GLY A 291 10.67 -9.89 -14.77
C GLY A 291 12.20 -9.85 -14.63
N GLU A 292 12.86 -9.16 -15.55
CA GLU A 292 14.31 -9.05 -15.62
C GLU A 292 14.94 -8.05 -14.63
N THR A 293 14.15 -7.36 -13.81
CA THR A 293 14.68 -6.31 -12.90
C THR A 293 15.68 -6.89 -11.90
N VAL A 294 15.32 -7.94 -11.16
CA VAL A 294 16.22 -8.57 -10.17
C VAL A 294 17.49 -9.14 -10.82
N PRO A 295 17.43 -9.92 -11.91
CA PRO A 295 18.63 -10.34 -12.65
C PRO A 295 19.52 -9.18 -13.11
N ASN A 296 18.93 -8.06 -13.56
CA ASN A 296 19.69 -6.90 -13.99
C ASN A 296 20.36 -6.15 -12.84
N ILE A 297 19.74 -6.09 -11.66
CA ILE A 297 20.40 -5.58 -10.42
C ILE A 297 21.57 -6.50 -10.02
N GLN A 298 21.37 -7.82 -10.05
CA GLN A 298 22.46 -8.77 -9.71
C GLN A 298 23.66 -8.65 -10.64
N SER A 299 23.42 -8.50 -11.94
CA SER A 299 24.48 -8.33 -12.94
C SER A 299 25.12 -6.94 -12.89
N GLY A 300 24.47 -5.94 -12.28
CA GLY A 300 24.90 -4.54 -12.28
C GLY A 300 24.58 -3.81 -13.57
N THR A 301 23.61 -4.28 -14.36
CA THR A 301 23.07 -3.56 -15.52
C THR A 301 22.11 -2.47 -15.08
N LEU A 302 21.38 -2.71 -13.98
CA LEU A 302 20.65 -1.72 -13.23
C LEU A 302 21.33 -1.50 -11.89
N ASP A 303 21.45 -0.26 -11.46
CA ASP A 303 22.11 0.13 -10.21
C ASP A 303 21.18 -0.03 -9.02
N PHE A 304 19.90 0.26 -9.19
CA PHE A 304 18.89 0.15 -8.15
C PHE A 304 17.48 -0.11 -8.69
N THR A 305 16.63 -0.58 -7.78
CA THR A 305 15.17 -0.51 -7.93
C THR A 305 14.53 -0.13 -6.60
N ILE A 306 13.33 0.46 -6.64
CA ILE A 306 12.55 0.85 -5.45
C ILE A 306 11.35 -0.09 -5.32
N TYR A 307 11.29 -0.82 -4.21
CA TYR A 307 10.24 -1.80 -3.96
C TYR A 307 9.14 -1.22 -3.06
N GLN A 308 7.88 -1.55 -3.34
CA GLN A 308 6.70 -0.98 -2.71
C GLN A 308 5.76 -2.01 -2.05
N ASP A 309 6.17 -3.25 -1.94
CA ASP A 309 5.42 -4.37 -1.34
C ASP A 309 3.99 -4.56 -1.88
N PRO A 310 3.84 -4.97 -3.15
CA PRO A 310 2.53 -5.14 -3.76
C PRO A 310 1.66 -6.24 -3.11
N TYR A 311 2.25 -7.19 -2.38
CA TYR A 311 1.49 -8.19 -1.63
C TYR A 311 0.67 -7.53 -0.52
N LEU A 312 1.25 -6.60 0.25
CA LEU A 312 0.53 -5.85 1.28
C LEU A 312 -0.57 -4.97 0.68
N GLN A 313 -0.39 -4.45 -0.54
CA GLN A 313 -1.42 -3.69 -1.25
C GLN A 313 -2.66 -4.53 -1.63
N GLY A 314 -2.55 -5.85 -1.57
CA GLY A 314 -3.69 -6.76 -1.70
C GLY A 314 -4.23 -7.22 -0.35
N PHE A 315 -3.35 -7.59 0.57
CA PHE A 315 -3.71 -8.18 1.87
C PHE A 315 -4.43 -7.17 2.79
N MET A 316 -3.84 -5.99 2.96
CA MET A 316 -4.35 -4.99 3.90
C MET A 316 -5.74 -4.43 3.54
N PRO A 317 -6.07 -4.12 2.28
CA PRO A 317 -7.42 -3.69 1.92
C PRO A 317 -8.51 -4.68 2.34
N VAL A 318 -8.30 -5.99 2.15
CA VAL A 318 -9.25 -7.02 2.59
C VAL A 318 -9.40 -7.01 4.11
N LEU A 319 -8.29 -6.94 4.84
CA LEU A 319 -8.30 -6.90 6.31
C LEU A 319 -9.03 -5.63 6.82
N TYR A 320 -8.78 -4.48 6.22
CA TYR A 320 -9.38 -3.21 6.62
C TYR A 320 -10.88 -3.16 6.36
N LEU A 321 -11.33 -3.61 5.18
CA LEU A 321 -12.74 -3.73 4.85
C LEU A 321 -13.45 -4.71 5.79
N TYR A 322 -12.78 -5.83 6.13
CA TYR A 322 -13.29 -6.79 7.10
C TYR A 322 -13.46 -6.17 8.49
N LEU A 323 -12.42 -5.52 9.02
CA LEU A 323 -12.45 -4.89 10.35
C LEU A 323 -13.48 -3.77 10.43
N TYR A 324 -13.61 -2.98 9.38
CA TYR A 324 -14.64 -1.94 9.27
C TYR A 324 -16.04 -2.55 9.37
N ASN A 325 -16.32 -3.60 8.59
CA ASN A 325 -17.65 -4.24 8.55
C ASN A 325 -17.98 -4.94 9.87
N ILE A 326 -17.03 -5.72 10.44
CA ILE A 326 -17.30 -6.48 11.68
C ILE A 326 -17.52 -5.58 12.89
N SER A 327 -16.96 -4.39 12.87
CA SER A 327 -17.13 -3.39 13.93
C SER A 327 -18.31 -2.45 13.74
N GLY A 328 -19.10 -2.61 12.65
CA GLY A 328 -20.16 -1.67 12.31
C GLY A 328 -19.63 -0.27 12.01
N GLY A 329 -18.41 -0.15 11.50
CA GLY A 329 -17.77 1.12 11.16
C GLY A 329 -17.07 1.83 12.33
N VAL A 330 -16.97 1.22 13.50
CA VAL A 330 -16.28 1.82 14.66
C VAL A 330 -14.76 1.82 14.46
N LEU A 331 -14.22 0.74 13.87
CA LEU A 331 -12.80 0.68 13.54
C LEU A 331 -12.55 1.40 12.21
N GLN A 332 -11.91 2.58 12.31
CA GLN A 332 -11.52 3.38 11.15
C GLN A 332 -10.11 2.96 10.71
N PRO A 333 -9.94 2.42 9.49
CA PRO A 333 -8.61 2.01 9.02
C PRO A 333 -7.74 3.24 8.73
N PRO A 334 -6.44 3.21 9.13
CA PRO A 334 -5.51 4.28 8.81
C PRO A 334 -5.00 4.18 7.37
N ASP A 335 -4.55 5.30 6.81
CA ASP A 335 -3.67 5.26 5.64
C ASP A 335 -2.41 4.46 5.98
N THR A 336 -2.01 3.58 5.06
CA THR A 336 -0.89 2.66 5.29
C THR A 336 0.11 2.77 4.16
N ASP A 337 1.29 3.30 4.47
CA ASP A 337 2.42 3.27 3.55
C ASP A 337 3.00 1.84 3.51
N THR A 338 2.98 1.21 2.33
CA THR A 338 3.53 -0.14 2.13
C THR A 338 5.04 -0.14 1.93
N GLY A 339 5.68 0.98 2.10
CA GLY A 339 7.12 1.09 2.23
C GLY A 339 7.84 1.59 0.98
N LEU A 340 9.13 1.84 1.23
CA LEU A 340 10.08 2.34 0.27
C LEU A 340 11.42 1.65 0.54
N SER A 341 11.69 0.56 -0.16
CA SER A 341 12.97 -0.16 -0.03
C SER A 341 13.81 0.04 -1.29
N VAL A 342 14.96 0.72 -1.15
CA VAL A 342 15.95 0.82 -2.23
C VAL A 342 16.75 -0.48 -2.28
N ILE A 343 16.60 -1.21 -3.38
CA ILE A 343 17.28 -2.47 -3.65
C ILE A 343 18.44 -2.19 -4.62
N THR A 344 19.62 -2.60 -4.21
CA THR A 344 20.85 -2.50 -4.99
C THR A 344 21.52 -3.87 -5.03
N LYS A 345 22.61 -3.99 -5.77
CA LYS A 345 23.39 -5.24 -5.81
C LYS A 345 23.82 -5.73 -4.41
N SER A 346 24.01 -4.83 -3.45
CA SER A 346 24.47 -5.19 -2.11
C SER A 346 23.40 -5.84 -1.23
N ASN A 347 22.11 -5.56 -1.49
CA ASN A 347 21.00 -6.05 -0.67
C ASN A 347 19.91 -6.81 -1.47
N VAL A 348 20.17 -7.14 -2.74
CA VAL A 348 19.21 -7.84 -3.62
C VAL A 348 18.98 -9.30 -3.22
N GLY A 349 19.84 -9.89 -2.39
CA GLY A 349 19.82 -11.30 -2.03
C GLY A 349 18.45 -11.87 -1.69
N PRO A 350 17.66 -11.27 -0.78
CA PRO A 350 16.31 -11.74 -0.41
C PRO A 350 15.31 -11.75 -1.58
N TYR A 351 15.56 -10.99 -2.64
CA TYR A 351 14.66 -10.85 -3.79
C TYR A 351 15.01 -11.80 -4.95
N VAL A 352 16.13 -12.51 -4.86
CA VAL A 352 16.61 -13.46 -5.89
C VAL A 352 15.75 -14.74 -5.89
N ALA A 353 15.45 -15.25 -4.70
CA ALA A 353 14.56 -16.39 -4.55
C ALA A 353 13.12 -15.91 -4.72
N GLN A 354 12.57 -16.12 -5.90
CA GLN A 354 11.19 -15.73 -6.18
C GLN A 354 10.24 -16.42 -5.21
N SER A 355 9.53 -15.64 -4.44
CA SER A 355 8.54 -16.09 -3.47
C SER A 355 7.12 -15.76 -3.91
N ARG A 356 6.13 -16.34 -3.24
CA ARG A 356 4.73 -15.96 -3.41
C ARG A 356 4.52 -14.45 -3.20
N TYR A 357 5.26 -13.85 -2.26
CA TYR A 357 5.19 -12.42 -1.95
C TYR A 357 5.74 -11.52 -3.06
N GLN A 358 6.46 -12.13 -4.01
CA GLN A 358 7.02 -11.47 -5.21
C GLN A 358 6.33 -11.96 -6.50
N GLY A 359 5.26 -12.75 -6.40
CA GLY A 359 4.44 -13.18 -7.53
C GLY A 359 4.79 -14.54 -8.12
N SER A 360 5.67 -15.32 -7.50
CA SER A 360 5.97 -16.67 -7.98
C SER A 360 4.84 -17.66 -7.71
N THR A 361 4.42 -18.41 -8.72
CA THR A 361 3.41 -19.46 -8.61
C THR A 361 3.93 -20.75 -7.98
N THR A 362 5.25 -20.96 -8.00
CA THR A 362 5.91 -22.21 -7.58
C THR A 362 6.54 -22.12 -6.20
N ALA A 363 6.65 -20.92 -5.63
CA ALA A 363 7.31 -20.71 -4.34
C ALA A 363 6.40 -21.08 -3.16
N GLU A 364 7.04 -21.51 -2.08
CA GLU A 364 6.36 -21.80 -0.81
C GLU A 364 5.71 -20.53 -0.23
N LYS A 365 4.58 -20.74 0.45
CA LYS A 365 3.86 -19.67 1.16
C LYS A 365 4.58 -19.24 2.44
N TYR A 366 5.36 -20.13 3.05
CA TYR A 366 6.14 -19.86 4.25
C TYR A 366 7.63 -19.82 3.91
N ILE A 367 8.26 -18.71 4.23
CA ILE A 367 9.70 -18.53 4.11
C ILE A 367 10.26 -18.33 5.51
N GLN A 368 11.13 -19.22 5.93
CA GLN A 368 11.80 -19.07 7.21
C GLN A 368 12.75 -17.87 7.16
N ARG A 369 12.52 -16.92 8.05
CA ARG A 369 13.44 -15.78 8.19
C ARG A 369 14.83 -16.30 8.56
N PRO A 370 15.90 -15.80 7.89
CA PRO A 370 17.27 -16.12 8.30
C PRO A 370 17.52 -15.76 9.77
N ALA A 371 18.30 -16.57 10.44
CA ALA A 371 18.76 -16.26 11.80
C ALA A 371 19.68 -15.02 11.78
N GLY A 372 19.72 -14.29 12.88
CA GLY A 372 20.58 -13.14 13.06
C GLY A 372 19.84 -11.80 13.23
N ALA A 373 20.57 -10.72 13.18
CA ALA A 373 20.05 -9.37 13.37
C ALA A 373 19.02 -8.99 12.30
N ILE A 374 17.99 -8.27 12.71
CA ILE A 374 17.02 -7.66 11.79
C ILE A 374 17.56 -6.29 11.41
N ASN A 375 17.99 -6.15 10.16
CA ASN A 375 18.38 -4.87 9.59
C ASN A 375 17.14 -4.25 8.92
N ALA A 376 16.25 -3.67 9.72
CA ALA A 376 15.17 -2.88 9.18
C ALA A 376 15.72 -1.58 8.58
N PRO A 377 15.19 -1.10 7.44
CA PRO A 377 15.48 0.26 7.00
C PRO A 377 15.07 1.22 8.12
N MET A 378 15.91 2.19 8.42
CA MET A 378 15.52 3.24 9.37
C MET A 378 14.29 3.93 8.80
N ALA A 379 13.24 4.06 9.63
CA ALA A 379 12.09 4.86 9.26
C ALA A 379 12.60 6.25 8.86
N SER A 380 12.27 6.70 7.66
CA SER A 380 12.55 8.07 7.29
C SER A 380 11.74 8.94 8.25
N THR A 381 12.41 9.66 9.12
CA THR A 381 11.77 10.74 9.88
C THR A 381 11.44 11.83 8.88
N SER A 382 10.31 11.68 8.20
CA SER A 382 9.71 12.78 7.46
C SER A 382 9.14 13.74 8.50
N THR A 383 9.94 14.73 8.87
CA THR A 383 9.43 15.96 9.48
C THR A 383 8.87 16.85 8.41
#